data_fae0d0b52a27be17a8c0e0efbda38818
#
_entry.id   fae0d0b52a27be17a8c0e0efbda38818
#
_cell.length_a   1.000
_cell.length_b   1.000
_cell.length_c   1.000
_cell.angle_alpha   90.00
_cell.angle_beta   90.00
_cell.angle_gamma   90.00
#
_symmetry.space_group_name_H-M   'P 1'
#
loop_
_entity.id
_entity.type
_entity.pdbx_description
1 polymer ?
#
loop_
_entity_poly.entity_id
_entity_poly.type
_entity_poly.pdbx_seq_one_letter_code
_entity_poly.pdbx_strand_id
1 'polypeptide(L)'
;MKFNPYKYLENAKAILEEKAKREGEFYKYRKYVKMAGHIAWAGVLLALDYLMEKQNIRIKGRRNVNKYSEFISKRDKKILNYFNSAYDILHIYMGYDGNLSVKLAKTGLEYAKVIIDWVAKQVEFIEE
;
A
#
# COMPACT_ATOMS: atom_id res chain seq x y z
N MET A 1 -7.80 -10.74 13.35
CA MET A 1 -8.73 -9.64 13.14
C MET A 1 -8.31 -8.83 11.92
N LYS A 2 -9.26 -8.57 11.04
CA LYS A 2 -8.98 -7.82 9.81
C LYS A 2 -9.53 -6.42 9.90
N PHE A 3 -8.75 -5.45 9.43
CA PHE A 3 -9.13 -4.05 9.45
C PHE A 3 -9.47 -3.55 8.05
N ASN A 4 -10.05 -2.37 7.99
CA ASN A 4 -10.34 -1.74 6.71
C ASN A 4 -9.04 -1.19 6.09
N PRO A 5 -8.70 -1.61 4.87
CA PRO A 5 -7.47 -1.13 4.22
C PRO A 5 -7.36 0.39 4.09
N TYR A 6 -8.49 1.10 3.95
CA TYR A 6 -8.47 2.57 3.87
C TYR A 6 -7.94 3.23 5.13
N LYS A 7 -8.12 2.60 6.29
CA LYS A 7 -7.58 3.15 7.54
C LYS A 7 -6.06 3.13 7.55
N TYR A 8 -5.46 2.16 6.87
CA TYR A 8 -4.00 2.11 6.72
C TYR A 8 -3.51 3.32 5.92
N LEU A 9 -4.23 3.70 4.85
CA LEU A 9 -3.86 4.90 4.08
C LEU A 9 -4.05 6.18 4.90
N GLU A 10 -5.13 6.28 5.65
CA GLU A 10 -5.38 7.42 6.54
C GLU A 10 -4.26 7.56 7.56
N ASN A 11 -3.86 6.45 8.17
CA ASN A 11 -2.80 6.43 9.16
C ASN A 11 -1.45 6.83 8.54
N ALA A 12 -1.14 6.33 7.35
CA ALA A 12 0.08 6.69 6.65
C ALA A 12 0.12 8.20 6.37
N LYS A 13 -0.99 8.77 5.88
CA LYS A 13 -1.10 10.20 5.63
C LYS A 13 -0.90 11.02 6.91
N ALA A 14 -1.54 10.60 7.99
CA ALA A 14 -1.42 11.31 9.28
C ALA A 14 0.02 11.31 9.78
N ILE A 15 0.72 10.18 9.65
CA ILE A 15 2.12 10.10 10.05
C ILE A 15 2.98 11.06 9.23
N LEU A 16 2.76 11.13 7.92
CA LEU A 16 3.51 12.05 7.06
C LEU A 16 3.23 13.50 7.41
N GLU A 17 1.97 13.86 7.63
CA GLU A 17 1.57 15.23 7.94
C GLU A 17 2.00 15.67 9.34
N GLU A 18 1.81 14.81 10.34
CA GLU A 18 1.99 15.17 11.74
C GLU A 18 3.38 14.87 12.28
N LYS A 19 4.04 13.83 11.80
CA LYS A 19 5.30 13.34 12.36
C LYS A 19 6.50 13.56 11.46
N ALA A 20 6.37 13.30 10.16
CA ALA A 20 7.50 13.42 9.24
C ALA A 20 7.94 14.85 9.02
N LYS A 21 7.05 15.82 9.22
CA LYS A 21 7.31 17.26 9.12
C LYS A 21 7.84 17.67 7.75
N ARG A 22 6.99 18.29 6.97
CA ARG A 22 7.38 18.77 5.64
C ARG A 22 8.18 20.06 5.70
N GLU A 23 9.29 20.08 4.98
CA GLU A 23 10.09 21.28 4.74
C GLU A 23 10.27 21.44 3.23
N GLY A 24 9.43 22.29 2.62
CA GLY A 24 9.43 22.45 1.16
C GLY A 24 8.99 21.18 0.46
N GLU A 25 9.85 20.64 -0.40
CA GLU A 25 9.56 19.43 -1.18
C GLU A 25 10.03 18.14 -0.50
N PHE A 26 10.57 18.26 0.72
CA PHE A 26 11.11 17.11 1.45
C PHE A 26 10.55 17.01 2.85
N TYR A 27 10.44 15.79 3.35
CA TYR A 27 10.15 15.54 4.76
C TYR A 27 11.43 15.68 5.57
N LYS A 28 11.27 16.05 6.84
CA LYS A 28 12.40 16.25 7.74
C LYS A 28 12.86 14.93 8.38
N TYR A 29 11.91 14.07 8.76
CA TYR A 29 12.22 12.88 9.56
C TYR A 29 12.02 11.58 8.79
N ARG A 30 13.11 11.00 8.38
CA ARG A 30 13.18 9.75 7.63
C ARG A 30 12.45 8.58 8.30
N LYS A 31 12.58 8.48 9.62
CA LYS A 31 11.94 7.45 10.42
C LYS A 31 10.43 7.34 10.14
N TYR A 32 9.77 8.47 10.09
CA TYR A 32 8.32 8.50 9.89
C TYR A 32 7.92 8.27 8.44
N VAL A 33 8.78 8.62 7.50
CA VAL A 33 8.57 8.25 6.10
C VAL A 33 8.60 6.73 5.96
N LYS A 34 9.56 6.07 6.62
CA LYS A 34 9.64 4.60 6.61
C LYS A 34 8.37 3.98 7.19
N MET A 35 7.90 4.49 8.32
CA MET A 35 6.68 3.98 8.95
C MET A 35 5.47 4.12 8.02
N ALA A 36 5.31 5.29 7.42
CA ALA A 36 4.19 5.55 6.53
C ALA A 36 4.22 4.63 5.30
N GLY A 37 5.39 4.41 4.72
CA GLY A 37 5.54 3.51 3.59
C GLY A 37 5.12 2.08 3.92
N HIS A 38 5.60 1.56 5.04
CA HIS A 38 5.24 0.21 5.47
C HIS A 38 3.76 0.08 5.79
N ILE A 39 3.17 1.08 6.42
CA ILE A 39 1.74 1.05 6.77
C ILE A 39 0.87 1.07 5.50
N ALA A 40 1.18 1.95 4.55
CA ALA A 40 0.43 2.02 3.30
C ALA A 40 0.56 0.72 2.50
N TRP A 41 1.76 0.16 2.43
CA TRP A 41 1.98 -1.12 1.76
C TRP A 41 1.20 -2.25 2.41
N ALA A 42 1.18 -2.30 3.74
CA ALA A 42 0.38 -3.28 4.47
C ALA A 42 -1.11 -3.16 4.13
N GLY A 43 -1.60 -1.94 3.95
CA GLY A 43 -2.99 -1.71 3.53
C GLY A 43 -3.29 -2.27 2.16
N VAL A 44 -2.37 -2.11 1.20
CA VAL A 44 -2.50 -2.67 -0.15
C VAL A 44 -2.60 -4.20 -0.07
N LEU A 45 -1.69 -4.83 0.67
CA LEU A 45 -1.66 -6.28 0.81
C LEU A 45 -2.91 -6.81 1.51
N LEU A 46 -3.39 -6.09 2.53
CA LEU A 46 -4.62 -6.47 3.23
C LEU A 46 -5.82 -6.46 2.29
N ALA A 47 -5.95 -5.44 1.45
CA ALA A 47 -7.02 -5.37 0.47
C ALA A 47 -6.99 -6.58 -0.48
N LEU A 48 -5.80 -6.90 -0.98
CA LEU A 48 -5.64 -8.05 -1.87
C LEU A 48 -5.96 -9.37 -1.17
N ASP A 49 -5.59 -9.49 0.11
CA ASP A 49 -5.93 -10.66 0.92
C ASP A 49 -7.45 -10.85 1.00
N TYR A 50 -8.22 -9.78 1.19
CA TYR A 50 -9.68 -9.83 1.20
C TYR A 50 -10.23 -10.39 -0.11
N LEU A 51 -9.70 -9.90 -1.23
CA LEU A 51 -10.16 -10.33 -2.55
C LEU A 51 -9.80 -11.79 -2.82
N MET A 52 -8.57 -12.18 -2.51
CA MET A 52 -8.12 -13.56 -2.68
C MET A 52 -8.94 -14.52 -1.84
N GLU A 53 -9.21 -14.15 -0.60
CA GLU A 53 -10.02 -14.96 0.30
C GLU A 53 -11.45 -15.12 -0.22
N LYS A 54 -12.06 -14.05 -0.74
CA LYS A 54 -13.39 -14.13 -1.35
C LYS A 54 -13.42 -15.09 -2.51
N GLN A 55 -12.34 -15.20 -3.27
CA GLN A 55 -12.24 -16.09 -4.42
C GLN A 55 -11.70 -17.48 -4.05
N ASN A 56 -11.59 -17.77 -2.75
CA ASN A 56 -11.09 -19.04 -2.23
C ASN A 56 -9.66 -19.36 -2.68
N ILE A 57 -8.86 -18.32 -2.89
CA ILE A 57 -7.45 -18.46 -3.24
C ILE A 57 -6.63 -18.36 -1.98
N ARG A 58 -5.84 -19.40 -1.70
CA ARG A 58 -4.94 -19.41 -0.55
C ARG A 58 -3.50 -19.43 -1.02
N ILE A 59 -2.68 -18.58 -0.40
CA ILE A 59 -1.25 -18.58 -0.63
C ILE A 59 -0.64 -19.68 0.24
N LYS A 60 -0.07 -20.69 -0.40
CA LYS A 60 0.62 -21.77 0.32
C LYS A 60 2.03 -21.32 0.67
N GLY A 61 2.43 -21.61 1.92
CA GLY A 61 3.74 -21.27 2.40
C GLY A 61 3.91 -19.78 2.66
N ARG A 62 5.14 -19.29 2.51
CA ARG A 62 5.48 -17.92 2.83
C ARG A 62 4.90 -16.94 1.81
N ARG A 63 4.25 -15.88 2.29
CA ARG A 63 3.75 -14.81 1.43
C ARG A 63 4.90 -14.02 0.85
N ASN A 64 4.81 -13.70 -0.44
CA ASN A 64 5.78 -12.83 -1.09
C ASN A 64 5.08 -12.04 -2.21
N VAL A 65 5.76 -10.98 -2.66
CA VAL A 65 5.20 -10.07 -3.66
C VAL A 65 4.85 -10.77 -4.97
N ASN A 66 5.60 -11.80 -5.35
CA ASN A 66 5.34 -12.52 -6.60
C ASN A 66 3.98 -13.20 -6.64
N LYS A 67 3.53 -13.72 -5.51
CA LYS A 67 2.21 -14.37 -5.43
C LYS A 67 1.08 -13.39 -5.64
N TYR A 68 1.21 -12.17 -5.09
CA TYR A 68 0.22 -11.11 -5.32
C TYR A 68 0.27 -10.64 -6.77
N SER A 69 1.45 -10.45 -7.34
CA SER A 69 1.63 -10.04 -8.73
C SER A 69 1.01 -11.06 -9.68
N GLU A 70 1.23 -12.34 -9.43
CA GLU A 70 0.67 -13.41 -10.24
C GLU A 70 -0.86 -13.39 -10.20
N PHE A 71 -1.43 -13.20 -9.01
CA PHE A 71 -2.88 -13.09 -8.84
C PHE A 71 -3.45 -11.93 -9.66
N ILE A 72 -2.84 -10.75 -9.56
CA ILE A 72 -3.30 -9.55 -10.27
C ILE A 72 -3.10 -9.71 -11.77
N SER A 73 -1.98 -10.28 -12.21
CA SER A 73 -1.63 -10.39 -13.63
C SER A 73 -2.68 -11.13 -14.46
N LYS A 74 -3.39 -12.04 -13.82
CA LYS A 74 -4.45 -12.83 -14.48
C LYS A 74 -5.78 -12.08 -14.55
N ARG A 75 -5.90 -10.92 -13.93
CA ARG A 75 -7.15 -10.18 -13.80
C ARG A 75 -7.13 -8.81 -14.43
N ASP A 76 -6.07 -8.04 -14.20
CA ASP A 76 -6.01 -6.66 -14.66
C ASP A 76 -4.56 -6.19 -14.78
N LYS A 77 -4.09 -6.03 -16.03
CA LYS A 77 -2.72 -5.63 -16.29
C LYS A 77 -2.43 -4.19 -15.86
N LYS A 78 -3.43 -3.33 -15.92
CA LYS A 78 -3.26 -1.94 -15.50
C LYS A 78 -3.04 -1.87 -13.98
N ILE A 79 -3.83 -2.64 -13.23
CA ILE A 79 -3.66 -2.72 -11.77
C ILE A 79 -2.31 -3.37 -11.44
N LEU A 80 -1.86 -4.34 -12.22
CA LEU A 80 -0.53 -4.91 -12.02
C LEU A 80 0.56 -3.85 -12.09
N ASN A 81 0.47 -2.93 -13.06
CA ASN A 81 1.43 -1.83 -13.18
C ASN A 81 1.40 -0.93 -11.95
N TYR A 82 0.21 -0.58 -11.45
CA TYR A 82 0.08 0.19 -10.22
C TYR A 82 0.65 -0.57 -9.02
N PHE A 83 0.40 -1.87 -8.95
CA PHE A 83 0.91 -2.70 -7.86
C PHE A 83 2.45 -2.72 -7.84
N ASN A 84 3.07 -2.94 -9.01
CA ASN A 84 4.53 -2.95 -9.11
C ASN A 84 5.14 -1.60 -8.72
N SER A 85 4.52 -0.50 -9.18
CA SER A 85 4.97 0.84 -8.82
C SER A 85 4.78 1.14 -7.33
N ALA A 86 3.66 0.72 -6.77
CA ALA A 86 3.40 0.88 -5.34
C ALA A 86 4.40 0.10 -4.50
N TYR A 87 4.77 -1.11 -4.93
CA TYR A 87 5.81 -1.89 -4.28
C TYR A 87 7.12 -1.12 -4.23
N ASP A 88 7.56 -0.61 -5.38
CA ASP A 88 8.81 0.14 -5.45
C ASP A 88 8.79 1.38 -4.56
N ILE A 89 7.70 2.14 -4.62
CA ILE A 89 7.61 3.41 -3.88
C ILE A 89 7.39 3.18 -2.38
N LEU A 90 6.35 2.43 -2.02
CA LEU A 90 5.94 2.30 -0.62
C LEU A 90 6.84 1.36 0.16
N HIS A 91 7.17 0.22 -0.40
CA HIS A 91 7.93 -0.80 0.32
C HIS A 91 9.43 -0.51 0.26
N ILE A 92 9.96 -0.16 -0.90
CA ILE A 92 11.39 0.03 -1.09
C ILE A 92 11.83 1.47 -0.83
N TYR A 93 11.40 2.43 -1.65
CA TYR A 93 11.91 3.81 -1.56
C TYR A 93 11.53 4.48 -0.25
N MET A 94 10.31 4.31 0.21
CA MET A 94 9.88 4.86 1.49
C MET A 94 10.20 3.92 2.64
N GLY A 95 9.72 2.69 2.59
CA GLY A 95 9.82 1.75 3.69
C GLY A 95 11.24 1.35 4.05
N TYR A 96 12.03 0.97 3.08
CA TYR A 96 13.43 0.60 3.31
C TYR A 96 14.35 1.80 3.34
N ASP A 97 14.29 2.63 2.30
CA ASP A 97 15.26 3.71 2.12
C ASP A 97 14.90 4.99 2.90
N GLY A 98 13.63 5.18 3.23
CA GLY A 98 13.16 6.39 3.87
C GLY A 98 13.36 7.62 2.99
N ASN A 99 13.11 7.47 1.68
CA ASN A 99 13.23 8.58 0.74
C ASN A 99 12.38 9.75 1.19
N LEU A 100 12.98 10.93 1.26
CA LEU A 100 12.35 12.11 1.85
C LEU A 100 11.44 12.91 0.89
N SER A 101 11.34 12.50 -0.38
CA SER A 101 10.55 13.23 -1.37
C SER A 101 9.05 13.22 -1.03
N VAL A 102 8.49 14.40 -0.87
CA VAL A 102 7.03 14.57 -0.66
C VAL A 102 6.26 14.10 -1.90
N LYS A 103 6.76 14.44 -3.07
CA LYS A 103 6.14 14.07 -4.33
C LYS A 103 6.07 12.55 -4.49
N LEU A 104 7.16 11.87 -4.17
CA LEU A 104 7.22 10.41 -4.25
C LEU A 104 6.20 9.75 -3.32
N ALA A 105 6.14 10.23 -2.07
CA ALA A 105 5.19 9.70 -1.07
C ALA A 105 3.75 9.89 -1.55
N LYS A 106 3.44 11.07 -2.08
CA LYS A 106 2.11 11.37 -2.59
C LYS A 106 1.73 10.43 -3.71
N THR A 107 2.63 10.19 -4.65
CA THR A 107 2.42 9.25 -5.75
C THR A 107 2.17 7.83 -5.23
N GLY A 108 2.97 7.38 -4.28
CA GLY A 108 2.80 6.05 -3.69
C GLY A 108 1.45 5.87 -3.03
N LEU A 109 0.99 6.87 -2.28
CA LEU A 109 -0.32 6.82 -1.64
C LEU A 109 -1.46 6.83 -2.66
N GLU A 110 -1.31 7.59 -3.74
CA GLU A 110 -2.30 7.59 -4.83
C GLU A 110 -2.41 6.21 -5.49
N TYR A 111 -1.28 5.56 -5.74
CA TYR A 111 -1.27 4.24 -6.34
C TYR A 111 -1.86 3.19 -5.39
N ALA A 112 -1.57 3.30 -4.11
CA ALA A 112 -2.19 2.44 -3.10
C ALA A 112 -3.72 2.58 -3.13
N LYS A 113 -4.21 3.81 -3.22
CA LYS A 113 -5.64 4.08 -3.29
C LYS A 113 -6.27 3.47 -4.54
N VAL A 114 -5.62 3.58 -5.69
CA VAL A 114 -6.12 2.98 -6.94
C VAL A 114 -6.31 1.46 -6.76
N ILE A 115 -5.34 0.80 -6.17
CA ILE A 115 -5.41 -0.66 -5.95
C ILE A 115 -6.53 -1.01 -4.97
N ILE A 116 -6.59 -0.30 -3.84
CA ILE A 116 -7.61 -0.56 -2.82
C ILE A 116 -9.01 -0.28 -3.37
N ASP A 117 -9.18 0.79 -4.16
CA ASP A 117 -10.46 1.10 -4.81
C ASP A 117 -10.88 -0.01 -5.78
N TRP A 118 -9.92 -0.57 -6.53
CA TRP A 118 -10.19 -1.69 -7.44
C TRP A 118 -10.70 -2.90 -6.67
N VAL A 119 -10.09 -3.22 -5.53
CA VAL A 119 -10.54 -4.30 -4.67
C VAL A 119 -11.91 -3.99 -4.07
N ALA A 120 -12.12 -2.76 -3.61
CA ALA A 120 -13.36 -2.35 -2.95
C ALA A 120 -14.60 -2.49 -3.83
N LYS A 121 -14.43 -2.46 -5.15
CA LYS A 121 -15.53 -2.69 -6.10
C LYS A 121 -15.96 -4.14 -6.15
N GLN A 122 -15.17 -5.05 -5.63
CA GLN A 122 -15.37 -6.50 -5.74
C GLN A 122 -15.65 -7.18 -4.41
N VAL A 123 -15.32 -6.53 -3.29
CA VAL A 123 -15.46 -7.11 -1.96
C VAL A 123 -15.70 -6.02 -0.93
N GLU A 124 -16.50 -6.32 0.10
CA GLU A 124 -16.68 -5.40 1.22
C GLU A 124 -15.57 -5.60 2.24
N PHE A 125 -15.07 -4.48 2.78
CA PHE A 125 -14.11 -4.51 3.87
C PHE A 125 -14.84 -4.46 5.21
N ILE A 126 -14.29 -5.18 6.17
CA ILE A 126 -14.80 -5.16 7.54
C ILE A 126 -14.38 -3.85 8.20
N GLU A 127 -15.33 -3.17 8.83
CA GLU A 127 -15.05 -1.97 9.59
C GLU A 127 -14.91 -2.31 11.08
N GLU A 128 -13.84 -1.82 11.65
CA GLU A 128 -13.52 -1.97 13.05
C GLU A 128 -13.63 -0.63 13.79
#